data_fea871847d60ec3cc84c4795d3ff6735
#
_entry.id   fea871847d60ec3cc84c4795d3ff6735
#
_cell.length_a   1.000
_cell.length_b   1.000
_cell.length_c   1.000
_cell.angle_alpha   90.00
_cell.angle_beta   90.00
_cell.angle_gamma   90.00
#
_symmetry.space_group_name_H-M   'P 1'
#
loop_
_entity.id
_entity.type
_entity.pdbx_description
1 polymer ?
#
loop_
_entity_poly.entity_id
_entity_poly.type
_entity_poly.pdbx_seq_one_letter_code
_entity_poly.pdbx_strand_id
1 'polypeptide(L)'
;MIVYSYNDFGFTFTVDSEAKIPEELINLFHESMSSIDKDLIEYYSTLIFDKEHSFLLCCEDEPIGYAKICDNNNYSLLVEIFVKNEFRQLSLGTFILESIRKYVKSIDSTLRTITLPSDRVAKNFYEASGITARVLLMEEKRENNRYRPWWNII
;
A
#
# COMPACT_ATOMS: atom_id res chain seq x y z
N MET A 1 -4.01 4.83 20.77
CA MET A 1 -3.02 5.33 19.80
C MET A 1 -1.70 4.60 20.02
N ILE A 2 -1.15 4.03 18.97
CA ILE A 2 0.14 3.35 19.01
C ILE A 2 1.10 4.16 18.14
N VAL A 3 2.26 4.53 18.71
CA VAL A 3 3.30 5.26 18.01
C VAL A 3 4.55 4.40 17.93
N TYR A 4 5.04 4.18 16.73
CA TYR A 4 6.31 3.51 16.47
C TYR A 4 7.38 4.55 16.20
N SER A 5 8.62 4.28 16.63
CA SER A 5 9.73 5.24 16.51
C SER A 5 10.94 4.57 15.86
N TYR A 6 11.62 5.34 15.02
CA TYR A 6 12.82 4.92 14.31
C TYR A 6 13.78 6.10 14.21
N ASN A 7 15.03 5.91 14.64
CA ASN A 7 16.05 6.94 14.61
C ASN A 7 17.14 6.59 13.58
N ASP A 8 17.36 7.47 12.63
CA ASP A 8 18.43 7.34 11.66
C ASP A 8 18.72 8.69 10.99
N PHE A 9 19.89 8.82 10.40
CA PHE A 9 20.33 10.04 9.69
C PHE A 9 20.25 11.32 10.55
N GLY A 10 20.32 11.19 11.87
CA GLY A 10 20.19 12.33 12.79
C GLY A 10 18.76 12.78 13.02
N PHE A 11 17.75 12.06 12.51
CA PHE A 11 16.34 12.39 12.65
C PHE A 11 15.58 11.30 13.40
N THR A 12 14.49 11.71 14.03
CA THR A 12 13.51 10.80 14.62
C THR A 12 12.29 10.69 13.69
N PHE A 13 12.01 9.48 13.25
CA PHE A 13 10.82 9.17 12.46
C PHE A 13 9.80 8.47 13.34
N THR A 14 8.53 8.81 13.18
CA THR A 14 7.44 8.20 13.93
C THR A 14 6.31 7.77 13.00
N VAL A 15 5.66 6.65 13.35
CA VAL A 15 4.42 6.21 12.70
C VAL A 15 3.32 6.16 13.76
N ASP A 16 2.30 6.97 13.57
CA ASP A 16 1.11 7.03 14.42
C ASP A 16 -0.03 6.27 13.75
N SER A 17 -0.59 5.29 14.45
CA SER A 17 -1.59 4.38 13.90
C SER A 17 -3.02 4.94 13.84
N GLU A 18 -3.28 6.11 14.40
CA GLU A 18 -4.63 6.69 14.48
C GLU A 18 -4.68 8.16 14.07
N ALA A 19 -3.59 8.69 13.54
CA ALA A 19 -3.54 10.08 13.14
C ALA A 19 -4.35 10.32 11.85
N LYS A 20 -4.94 11.51 11.77
CA LYS A 20 -5.59 11.96 10.54
C LYS A 20 -4.52 12.30 9.51
N ILE A 21 -4.69 11.79 8.30
CA ILE A 21 -3.75 12.04 7.22
C ILE A 21 -4.01 13.43 6.63
N PRO A 22 -2.97 14.30 6.55
CA PRO A 22 -3.12 15.59 5.89
C PRO A 22 -3.54 15.45 4.43
N GLU A 23 -4.44 16.28 3.99
CA GLU A 23 -4.95 16.26 2.62
C GLU A 23 -3.85 16.47 1.58
N GLU A 24 -2.82 17.24 1.92
CA GLU A 24 -1.65 17.42 1.07
C GLU A 24 -0.98 16.08 0.70
N LEU A 25 -0.81 15.18 1.67
CA LEU A 25 -0.21 13.87 1.42
C LEU A 25 -1.09 12.99 0.53
N ILE A 26 -2.39 13.04 0.75
CA ILE A 26 -3.36 12.29 -0.05
C ILE A 26 -3.32 12.78 -1.50
N ASN A 27 -3.26 14.10 -1.70
CA ASN A 27 -3.17 14.69 -3.03
C ASN A 27 -1.87 14.31 -3.74
N LEU A 28 -0.73 14.33 -3.02
CA LEU A 28 0.55 13.90 -3.57
C LEU A 28 0.54 12.43 -3.99
N PHE A 29 -0.10 11.57 -3.19
CA PHE A 29 -0.28 10.18 -3.55
C PHE A 29 -1.08 10.03 -4.85
N HIS A 30 -2.21 10.70 -4.95
CA HIS A 30 -3.05 10.65 -6.16
C HIS A 30 -2.35 11.21 -7.39
N GLU A 31 -1.55 12.26 -7.24
CA GLU A 31 -0.73 12.81 -8.32
C GLU A 31 0.36 11.83 -8.77
N SER A 32 0.92 11.06 -7.83
CA SER A 32 1.95 10.06 -8.15
C SER A 32 1.38 8.81 -8.81
N MET A 33 0.09 8.57 -8.63
CA MET A 33 -0.59 7.46 -9.28
C MET A 33 -0.78 7.78 -10.76
N SER A 34 -0.13 6.98 -11.59
CA SER A 34 -0.31 7.06 -13.02
C SER A 34 -1.65 6.47 -13.45
N SER A 35 -1.97 6.59 -14.73
CA SER A 35 -3.14 5.92 -15.32
C SER A 35 -3.12 4.40 -15.13
N ILE A 36 -1.96 3.83 -14.85
CA ILE A 36 -1.79 2.39 -14.57
C ILE A 36 -2.55 1.99 -13.30
N ASP A 37 -2.57 2.87 -12.29
CA ASP A 37 -3.18 2.56 -10.99
C ASP A 37 -4.69 2.77 -10.97
N LYS A 38 -5.26 3.33 -12.03
CA LYS A 38 -6.70 3.54 -12.15
C LYS A 38 -7.48 2.23 -12.01
N ASP A 39 -7.01 1.17 -12.63
CA ASP A 39 -7.66 -0.15 -12.55
C ASP A 39 -7.63 -0.70 -11.13
N LEU A 40 -6.57 -0.42 -10.39
CA LEU A 40 -6.44 -0.84 -9.01
C LEU A 40 -7.44 -0.11 -8.11
N ILE A 41 -7.60 1.20 -8.30
CA ILE A 41 -8.60 1.99 -7.57
C ILE A 41 -10.00 1.47 -7.87
N GLU A 42 -10.29 1.21 -9.12
CA GLU A 42 -11.58 0.65 -9.54
C GLU A 42 -11.83 -0.71 -8.87
N TYR A 43 -10.83 -1.56 -8.79
CA TYR A 43 -10.94 -2.84 -8.10
C TYR A 43 -11.22 -2.63 -6.61
N TYR A 44 -10.51 -1.76 -5.92
CA TYR A 44 -10.73 -1.48 -4.51
C TYR A 44 -12.16 -1.01 -4.23
N SER A 45 -12.78 -0.28 -5.15
CA SER A 45 -14.16 0.18 -4.99
C SER A 45 -15.19 -0.95 -4.95
N THR A 46 -14.81 -2.15 -5.43
CA THR A 46 -15.68 -3.33 -5.40
C THR A 46 -15.60 -4.11 -4.09
N LEU A 47 -14.62 -3.80 -3.23
CA LEU A 47 -14.39 -4.52 -1.99
C LEU A 47 -15.17 -3.87 -0.85
N ILE A 48 -15.63 -4.69 0.08
CA ILE A 48 -16.36 -4.25 1.27
C ILE A 48 -15.49 -4.47 2.50
N PHE A 49 -15.33 -3.41 3.28
CA PHE A 49 -14.54 -3.45 4.51
C PHE A 49 -15.36 -2.95 5.68
N ASP A 50 -15.10 -3.52 6.86
CA ASP A 50 -15.76 -3.14 8.10
C ASP A 50 -15.14 -1.89 8.71
N LYS A 51 -13.83 -1.72 8.54
CA LYS A 51 -13.07 -0.69 9.22
C LYS A 51 -11.85 -0.25 8.42
N GLU A 52 -11.52 1.02 8.54
CA GLU A 52 -10.40 1.64 7.87
C GLU A 52 -9.46 2.27 8.90
N HIS A 53 -8.15 2.07 8.72
CA HIS A 53 -7.10 2.64 9.57
C HIS A 53 -6.06 3.37 8.75
N SER A 54 -5.57 4.47 9.30
CA SER A 54 -4.51 5.26 8.68
C SER A 54 -3.30 5.34 9.60
N PHE A 55 -2.12 5.25 9.00
CA PHE A 55 -0.84 5.37 9.68
C PHE A 55 -0.12 6.59 9.12
N LEU A 56 0.25 7.52 9.99
CA LEU A 56 0.94 8.74 9.58
C LEU A 56 2.43 8.63 9.90
N LEU A 57 3.26 8.81 8.88
CA LEU A 57 4.72 8.89 9.05
C LEU A 57 5.14 10.35 9.17
N CYS A 58 5.85 10.66 10.24
CA CYS A 58 6.41 11.98 10.48
C CYS A 58 7.94 11.93 10.63
N CYS A 59 8.60 12.98 10.20
CA CYS A 59 10.01 13.28 10.50
C CYS A 59 10.03 14.52 11.40
N GLU A 60 10.51 14.37 12.64
CA GLU A 60 10.52 15.46 13.62
C GLU A 60 9.19 16.22 13.67
N ASP A 61 8.09 15.49 13.77
CA ASP A 61 6.70 15.98 13.79
C ASP A 61 6.16 16.52 12.46
N GLU A 62 6.95 16.55 11.40
CA GLU A 62 6.49 16.94 10.06
C GLU A 62 5.92 15.71 9.31
N PRO A 63 4.67 15.77 8.84
CA PRO A 63 4.11 14.68 8.04
C PRO A 63 4.84 14.50 6.70
N ILE A 64 5.36 13.31 6.46
CA ILE A 64 6.14 13.00 5.24
C ILE A 64 5.64 11.77 4.48
N GLY A 65 4.71 11.04 5.04
CA GLY A 65 4.17 9.86 4.38
C GLY A 65 3.00 9.27 5.15
N TYR A 66 2.38 8.25 4.58
CA TYR A 66 1.27 7.56 5.25
C TYR A 66 1.02 6.20 4.64
N ALA A 67 0.23 5.43 5.32
CA ALA A 67 -0.37 4.21 4.79
C ALA A 67 -1.81 4.11 5.25
N LYS A 68 -2.59 3.38 4.48
CA LYS A 68 -4.00 3.14 4.75
C LYS A 68 -4.29 1.66 4.61
N ILE A 69 -4.91 1.09 5.62
CA ILE A 69 -5.36 -0.29 5.59
C ILE A 69 -6.86 -0.37 5.79
N CYS A 70 -7.46 -1.38 5.19
CA CYS A 70 -8.87 -1.67 5.32
C CYS A 70 -9.02 -3.07 5.92
N ASP A 71 -9.75 -3.16 7.03
CA ASP A 71 -9.92 -4.41 7.77
C ASP A 71 -11.25 -5.07 7.44
N ASN A 72 -11.22 -6.40 7.38
CA ASN A 72 -12.41 -7.23 7.46
C ASN A 72 -12.17 -8.34 8.51
N ASN A 73 -13.10 -9.27 8.65
CA ASN A 73 -12.99 -10.32 9.67
C ASN A 73 -11.83 -11.29 9.45
N ASN A 74 -11.29 -11.39 8.23
CA ASN A 74 -10.32 -12.42 7.85
C ASN A 74 -8.94 -11.86 7.55
N TYR A 75 -8.84 -10.62 7.09
CA TYR A 75 -7.57 -10.03 6.70
C TYR A 75 -7.61 -8.50 6.77
N SER A 76 -6.43 -7.91 6.76
CA SER A 76 -6.23 -6.47 6.67
C SER A 76 -5.55 -6.17 5.34
N LEU A 77 -6.15 -5.34 4.50
CA LEU A 77 -5.64 -5.02 3.18
C LEU A 77 -4.96 -3.65 3.19
N LEU A 78 -3.67 -3.64 2.86
CA LEU A 78 -2.93 -2.40 2.64
C LEU A 78 -3.31 -1.84 1.26
N VAL A 79 -4.00 -0.71 1.25
CA VAL A 79 -4.53 -0.10 0.02
C VAL A 79 -3.71 1.09 -0.46
N GLU A 80 -3.06 1.81 0.45
CA GLU A 80 -2.22 2.95 0.10
C GLU A 80 -0.96 2.95 0.96
N ILE A 81 0.17 3.23 0.35
CA ILE A 81 1.44 3.49 1.03
C ILE A 81 2.20 4.55 0.24
N PHE A 82 2.63 5.61 0.92
CA PHE A 82 3.26 6.75 0.28
C PHE A 82 4.30 7.39 1.18
N VAL A 83 5.44 7.73 0.61
CA VAL A 83 6.49 8.53 1.25
C VAL A 83 6.86 9.65 0.28
N LYS A 84 6.94 10.88 0.79
CA LYS A 84 7.36 12.03 -0.02
C LYS A 84 8.67 11.74 -0.73
N ASN A 85 8.81 12.24 -1.95
CA ASN A 85 9.93 11.94 -2.82
C ASN A 85 11.30 12.25 -2.19
N GLU A 86 11.38 13.36 -1.43
CA GLU A 86 12.59 13.80 -0.74
C GLU A 86 13.06 12.81 0.34
N PHE A 87 12.17 11.98 0.84
CA PHE A 87 12.42 11.02 1.91
C PHE A 87 12.49 9.58 1.44
N ARG A 88 12.44 9.33 0.14
CA ARG A 88 12.56 7.99 -0.42
C ARG A 88 13.99 7.46 -0.33
N GLN A 89 14.16 6.15 -0.41
CA GLN A 89 15.44 5.45 -0.31
C GLN A 89 16.10 5.55 1.08
N LEU A 90 15.34 5.91 2.11
CA LEU A 90 15.78 5.95 3.49
C LEU A 90 15.20 4.80 4.32
N SER A 91 14.72 3.75 3.67
CA SER A 91 14.06 2.60 4.31
C SER A 91 12.76 2.93 5.07
N LEU A 92 12.16 4.08 4.79
CA LEU A 92 10.96 4.54 5.50
C LEU A 92 9.72 3.76 5.08
N GLY A 93 9.63 3.30 3.83
CA GLY A 93 8.58 2.39 3.39
C GLY A 93 8.61 1.09 4.18
N THR A 94 9.79 0.56 4.42
CA THR A 94 9.98 -0.62 5.27
C THR A 94 9.57 -0.35 6.71
N PHE A 95 9.89 0.82 7.24
CA PHE A 95 9.49 1.21 8.59
C PHE A 95 7.96 1.26 8.73
N ILE A 96 7.27 1.89 7.78
CA ILE A 96 5.79 1.91 7.78
C ILE A 96 5.26 0.48 7.69
N LEU A 97 5.77 -0.33 6.79
CA LEU A 97 5.30 -1.71 6.60
C LEU A 97 5.51 -2.56 7.87
N GLU A 98 6.64 -2.42 8.53
CA GLU A 98 6.89 -3.13 9.79
C GLU A 98 5.95 -2.65 10.90
N SER A 99 5.61 -1.36 10.93
CA SER A 99 4.63 -0.81 11.88
C SER A 99 3.24 -1.40 11.62
N ILE A 100 2.85 -1.49 10.36
CA ILE A 100 1.59 -2.12 9.96
C ILE A 100 1.57 -3.60 10.34
N ARG A 101 2.65 -4.32 10.12
CA ARG A 101 2.76 -5.74 10.50
C ARG A 101 2.55 -5.95 11.99
N LYS A 102 3.14 -5.11 12.82
CA LYS A 102 2.95 -5.17 14.27
C LYS A 102 1.48 -4.93 14.65
N TYR A 103 0.86 -3.94 14.03
CA TYR A 103 -0.55 -3.64 14.25
C TYR A 103 -1.44 -4.83 13.83
N VAL A 104 -1.26 -5.33 12.61
CA VAL A 104 -2.06 -6.44 12.07
C VAL A 104 -1.91 -7.70 12.92
N LYS A 105 -0.70 -7.98 13.39
CA LYS A 105 -0.45 -9.09 14.31
C LYS A 105 -1.17 -8.90 15.66
N SER A 106 -1.21 -7.66 16.15
CA SER A 106 -1.87 -7.36 17.44
C SER A 106 -3.37 -7.60 17.41
N ILE A 107 -4.01 -7.52 16.26
CA ILE A 107 -5.43 -7.81 16.07
C ILE A 107 -5.70 -9.20 15.50
N ASP A 108 -4.69 -10.05 15.48
CA ASP A 108 -4.74 -11.44 14.96
C ASP A 108 -5.31 -11.53 13.55
N SER A 109 -4.86 -10.64 12.69
CA SER A 109 -5.25 -10.56 11.27
C SER A 109 -4.10 -10.97 10.36
N THR A 110 -4.38 -11.15 9.09
CA THR A 110 -3.37 -11.43 8.06
C THR A 110 -3.22 -10.21 7.16
N LEU A 111 -2.00 -9.76 6.98
CA LEU A 111 -1.72 -8.65 6.08
C LEU A 111 -1.75 -9.11 4.62
N ARG A 112 -2.51 -8.39 3.82
CA ARG A 112 -2.54 -8.54 2.37
C ARG A 112 -2.30 -7.21 1.70
N THR A 113 -1.81 -7.25 0.47
CA THR A 113 -1.74 -6.08 -0.40
C THR A 113 -2.03 -6.51 -1.83
N ILE A 114 -2.38 -5.54 -2.67
CA ILE A 114 -2.66 -5.79 -4.08
C ILE A 114 -1.82 -4.83 -4.90
N THR A 115 -1.15 -5.34 -5.91
CA THR A 115 -0.41 -4.54 -6.89
C THR A 115 -0.81 -4.95 -8.30
N LEU A 116 -0.67 -4.03 -9.24
CA LEU A 116 -0.81 -4.36 -10.65
C LEU A 116 0.46 -5.09 -11.13
N PRO A 117 0.33 -6.06 -12.04
CA PRO A 117 1.50 -6.75 -12.60
C PRO A 117 2.50 -5.80 -13.26
N SER A 118 2.04 -4.66 -13.76
CA SER A 118 2.86 -3.62 -14.40
C SER A 118 3.57 -2.71 -13.41
N ASP A 119 3.13 -2.66 -12.16
CA ASP A 119 3.76 -1.86 -11.12
C ASP A 119 4.91 -2.63 -10.46
N ARG A 120 6.04 -2.66 -11.16
CA ARG A 120 7.22 -3.41 -10.71
C ARG A 120 7.85 -2.83 -9.46
N VAL A 121 7.77 -1.53 -9.26
CA VAL A 121 8.34 -0.87 -8.07
C VAL A 121 7.63 -1.36 -6.82
N ALA A 122 6.31 -1.31 -6.80
CA ALA A 122 5.52 -1.80 -5.67
C ALA A 122 5.71 -3.31 -5.47
N LYS A 123 5.63 -4.09 -6.55
CA LYS A 123 5.82 -5.54 -6.49
C LYS A 123 7.17 -5.92 -5.90
N ASN A 124 8.25 -5.31 -6.38
CA ASN A 124 9.60 -5.57 -5.87
C ASN A 124 9.74 -5.18 -4.40
N PHE A 125 9.15 -4.06 -4.00
CA PHE A 125 9.14 -3.63 -2.60
C PHE A 125 8.48 -4.68 -1.70
N TYR A 126 7.31 -5.17 -2.08
CA TYR A 126 6.60 -6.17 -1.28
C TYR A 126 7.33 -7.51 -1.26
N GLU A 127 7.82 -7.98 -2.40
CA GLU A 127 8.57 -9.24 -2.47
C GLU A 127 9.86 -9.18 -1.64
N ALA A 128 10.59 -8.08 -1.71
CA ALA A 128 11.79 -7.87 -0.90
C ALA A 128 11.46 -7.83 0.60
N SER A 129 10.24 -7.47 0.96
CA SER A 129 9.75 -7.43 2.33
C SER A 129 9.13 -8.76 2.79
N GLY A 130 9.14 -9.79 1.94
CA GLY A 130 8.63 -11.12 2.28
C GLY A 130 7.14 -11.32 1.99
N ILE A 131 6.51 -10.41 1.27
CA ILE A 131 5.12 -10.55 0.84
C ILE A 131 5.13 -11.09 -0.59
N THR A 132 4.59 -12.29 -0.79
CA THR A 132 4.64 -12.98 -2.08
C THR A 132 3.28 -13.02 -2.75
N ALA A 133 3.28 -13.08 -4.07
CA ALA A 133 2.04 -13.22 -4.83
C ALA A 133 1.40 -14.59 -4.55
N ARG A 134 0.12 -14.58 -4.16
CA ARG A 134 -0.64 -15.78 -3.82
C ARG A 134 -1.72 -16.10 -4.83
N VAL A 135 -2.28 -15.08 -5.47
CA VAL A 135 -3.42 -15.19 -6.37
C VAL A 135 -3.22 -14.23 -7.52
N LEU A 136 -3.60 -14.64 -8.71
CA LEU A 136 -3.71 -13.76 -9.87
C LEU A 136 -5.17 -13.54 -10.17
N LEU A 137 -5.61 -12.28 -10.20
CA LEU A 137 -6.92 -11.92 -10.69
C LEU A 137 -6.88 -11.90 -12.22
N MET A 138 -7.67 -12.78 -12.84
CA MET A 138 -7.78 -12.90 -14.29
C MET A 138 -9.12 -12.35 -14.73
N GLU A 139 -9.14 -11.52 -15.74
CA GLU A 139 -10.33 -10.84 -16.19
C GLU A 139 -10.36 -10.80 -17.72
N GLU A 140 -11.57 -10.79 -18.29
CA GLU A 140 -11.72 -10.62 -19.74
C GLU A 140 -11.00 -9.35 -20.19
N LYS A 141 -10.36 -9.44 -21.35
CA LYS A 141 -9.61 -8.33 -21.89
C LYS A 141 -10.55 -7.18 -22.25
N ARG A 142 -10.33 -6.02 -21.67
CA ARG A 142 -11.16 -4.84 -21.88
C ARG A 142 -10.94 -4.19 -23.24
N GLU A 143 -9.74 -4.37 -23.81
CA GLU A 143 -9.40 -3.86 -25.12
C GLU A 143 -9.64 -4.92 -26.19
N ASN A 144 -10.24 -4.51 -27.28
CA ASN A 144 -10.78 -5.40 -28.28
C ASN A 144 -9.76 -5.91 -29.29
N ASN A 145 -8.49 -5.76 -29.01
CA ASN A 145 -7.44 -6.13 -29.94
C ASN A 145 -6.42 -7.06 -29.28
N ARG A 146 -5.91 -8.01 -30.06
CA ARG A 146 -4.76 -8.83 -29.71
C ARG A 146 -4.97 -9.99 -28.75
N TYR A 147 -6.15 -10.53 -28.61
CA TYR A 147 -6.22 -11.88 -28.09
C TYR A 147 -6.30 -12.88 -29.23
N ARG A 148 -5.71 -14.06 -29.05
CA ARG A 148 -5.81 -15.13 -30.02
C ARG A 148 -7.13 -15.86 -29.82
N PRO A 149 -7.84 -16.20 -30.92
CA PRO A 149 -8.93 -17.15 -30.84
C PRO A 149 -8.47 -18.45 -30.19
N TRP A 150 -9.32 -19.07 -29.39
CA TRP A 150 -8.96 -20.27 -28.62
C TRP A 150 -8.36 -21.40 -29.47
N TRP A 151 -8.78 -21.53 -30.72
CA TRP A 151 -8.26 -22.54 -31.64
C TRP A 151 -6.80 -22.27 -32.10
N ASN A 152 -6.28 -21.10 -31.86
CA ASN A 152 -4.89 -20.75 -32.17
C ASN A 152 -3.96 -20.86 -30.98
N ILE A 153 -4.49 -21.13 -29.79
CA ILE A 153 -3.70 -21.15 -28.56
C ILE A 153 -3.18 -22.54 -28.26
N ILE A 154 -3.85 -23.53 -28.78
CA ILE A 154 -3.51 -24.95 -28.50
C ILE A 154 -2.58 -25.51 -29.57
#